data_9f18ea957bc98c8522a16c6bba877033
#
_entry.id   9f18ea957bc98c8522a16c6bba877033
#
_cell.length_a   1.000
_cell.length_b   1.000
_cell.length_c   1.000
_cell.angle_alpha   90.00
_cell.angle_beta   90.00
_cell.angle_gamma   90.00
#
_symmetry.space_group_name_H-M   'P 1'
#
loop_
_entity.id
_entity.type
_entity.pdbx_description
1 polymer ?
#
loop_
_entity_poly.entity_id
_entity_poly.type
_entity_poly.pdbx_seq_one_letter_code
_entity_poly.pdbx_strand_id
1 'polypeptide(L)'
;MRPLTLWFGTLMCLVASCGGGSSDVEDVRVEAEPNLAQASRNYIMKCSVCHGPDGAPVLLTAPDLRTSTLGLEERVAIIAYGKGTMPPHQAMLSKAEIRDLALYIEAFRP
;
A
#
# COMPACT_ATOMS: atom_id res chain seq x y z
N MET A 1 -81.63 -20.70 6.58
CA MET A 1 -80.76 -19.56 6.91
C MET A 1 -79.42 -20.14 7.23
N ARG A 2 -78.47 -19.91 6.33
CA ARG A 2 -77.11 -20.50 6.44
C ARG A 2 -76.19 -19.34 6.88
N PRO A 3 -75.41 -19.47 7.94
CA PRO A 3 -74.43 -18.45 8.27
C PRO A 3 -73.20 -18.60 7.40
N LEU A 4 -72.78 -17.49 6.83
CA LEU A 4 -71.57 -17.32 6.03
C LEU A 4 -70.36 -17.28 6.99
N THR A 5 -69.58 -18.33 6.96
CA THR A 5 -68.31 -18.34 7.70
C THR A 5 -67.24 -17.65 6.86
N LEU A 6 -66.87 -16.45 7.28
CA LEU A 6 -65.72 -15.69 6.79
C LEU A 6 -64.42 -16.39 7.21
N TRP A 7 -63.73 -16.94 6.25
CA TRP A 7 -62.35 -17.40 6.44
C TRP A 7 -61.43 -16.19 6.38
N PHE A 8 -60.96 -15.77 7.52
CA PHE A 8 -59.82 -14.86 7.56
C PHE A 8 -58.53 -15.66 7.36
N GLY A 9 -58.04 -15.62 6.14
CA GLY A 9 -56.69 -16.11 5.83
C GLY A 9 -55.64 -15.22 6.41
N THR A 10 -55.01 -15.67 7.51
CA THR A 10 -53.84 -15.01 8.04
C THR A 10 -52.68 -15.20 7.12
N LEU A 11 -52.37 -14.13 6.36
CA LEU A 11 -51.17 -14.03 5.53
C LEU A 11 -49.96 -13.82 6.45
N MET A 12 -49.28 -14.93 6.73
CA MET A 12 -48.04 -14.92 7.49
C MET A 12 -46.91 -14.42 6.58
N CYS A 13 -46.59 -13.12 6.68
CA CYS A 13 -45.38 -12.55 6.08
C CYS A 13 -44.14 -13.16 6.73
N LEU A 14 -43.54 -14.14 6.09
CA LEU A 14 -42.18 -14.57 6.37
C LEU A 14 -41.21 -13.44 5.94
N VAL A 15 -40.85 -12.57 6.85
CA VAL A 15 -39.70 -11.70 6.70
C VAL A 15 -38.45 -12.60 6.75
N ALA A 16 -37.94 -12.94 5.57
CA ALA A 16 -36.60 -13.46 5.46
C ALA A 16 -35.63 -12.38 5.91
N SER A 17 -35.19 -12.48 7.16
CA SER A 17 -34.05 -11.71 7.66
C SER A 17 -32.83 -12.16 6.82
N CYS A 18 -32.43 -11.34 5.84
CA CYS A 18 -31.11 -11.41 5.30
C CYS A 18 -30.13 -11.07 6.42
N GLY A 19 -29.70 -12.10 7.13
CA GLY A 19 -28.54 -12.00 8.00
C GLY A 19 -27.36 -11.57 7.13
N GLY A 20 -26.94 -10.30 7.29
CA GLY A 20 -25.68 -9.83 6.79
C GLY A 20 -24.59 -10.66 7.44
N GLY A 21 -24.13 -11.70 6.74
CA GLY A 21 -22.88 -12.33 7.06
C GLY A 21 -21.82 -11.25 6.93
N SER A 22 -21.29 -10.78 8.05
CA SER A 22 -19.97 -10.18 8.05
C SER A 22 -19.06 -11.28 7.54
N SER A 23 -18.79 -11.24 6.25
CA SER A 23 -17.64 -11.90 5.72
C SER A 23 -16.46 -11.18 6.35
N ASP A 24 -15.92 -11.73 7.42
CA ASP A 24 -14.53 -11.53 7.77
C ASP A 24 -13.74 -12.10 6.58
N VAL A 25 -13.71 -11.32 5.52
CA VAL A 25 -12.69 -11.46 4.52
C VAL A 25 -11.45 -11.06 5.30
N GLU A 26 -10.78 -12.03 5.90
CA GLU A 26 -9.39 -11.88 6.23
C GLU A 26 -8.80 -11.18 5.02
N ASP A 27 -8.35 -9.96 5.27
CA ASP A 27 -7.61 -9.14 4.33
C ASP A 27 -6.42 -9.98 3.85
N VAL A 28 -6.67 -10.88 2.92
CA VAL A 28 -5.64 -11.42 2.06
C VAL A 28 -5.21 -10.20 1.27
N ARG A 29 -4.29 -9.44 1.85
CA ARG A 29 -3.53 -8.45 1.12
C ARG A 29 -2.86 -9.20 -0.02
N VAL A 30 -3.57 -9.27 -1.11
CA VAL A 30 -2.93 -9.37 -2.41
C VAL A 30 -2.05 -8.13 -2.43
N GLU A 31 -0.78 -8.27 -2.10
CA GLU A 31 0.18 -7.18 -2.25
C GLU A 31 0.06 -6.76 -3.71
N ALA A 32 -0.52 -5.58 -3.93
CA ALA A 32 -0.70 -5.06 -5.27
C ALA A 32 0.68 -5.06 -5.94
N GLU A 33 0.73 -5.50 -7.20
CA GLU A 33 1.95 -5.46 -8.00
C GLU A 33 2.62 -4.09 -7.84
N PRO A 34 3.95 -4.04 -7.59
CA PRO A 34 4.66 -2.79 -7.38
C PRO A 34 4.55 -1.88 -8.61
N ASN A 35 4.18 -0.64 -8.40
CA ASN A 35 4.16 0.36 -9.47
C ASN A 35 5.56 0.96 -9.69
N LEU A 36 6.44 0.19 -10.31
CA LEU A 36 7.83 0.59 -10.54
C LEU A 36 7.95 1.80 -11.48
N ALA A 37 6.99 2.03 -12.37
CA ALA A 37 6.98 3.23 -13.22
C ALA A 37 6.72 4.50 -12.40
N GLN A 38 5.81 4.44 -11.42
CA GLN A 38 5.59 5.54 -10.49
C GLN A 38 6.77 5.70 -9.53
N ALA A 39 7.34 4.60 -9.05
CA ALA A 39 8.52 4.61 -8.20
C ALA A 39 9.71 5.27 -8.89
N SER A 40 9.95 4.97 -10.16
CA SER A 40 10.97 5.63 -10.99
C SER A 40 10.78 7.15 -11.04
N ARG A 41 9.55 7.61 -11.29
CA ARG A 41 9.25 9.06 -11.29
C ARG A 41 9.49 9.69 -9.94
N ASN A 42 9.02 9.07 -8.87
CA ASN A 42 9.24 9.55 -7.50
C ASN A 42 10.72 9.59 -7.14
N TYR A 43 11.49 8.59 -7.57
CA TYR A 43 12.94 8.53 -7.36
C TYR A 43 13.65 9.71 -8.05
N ILE A 44 13.38 9.93 -9.32
CA ILE A 44 14.00 11.02 -10.09
C ILE A 44 13.66 12.39 -9.47
N MET A 45 12.43 12.58 -9.03
CA MET A 45 11.98 13.87 -8.49
C MET A 45 12.45 14.15 -7.06
N LYS A 46 12.61 13.12 -6.24
CA LYS A 46 12.80 13.28 -4.79
C LYS A 46 14.13 12.74 -4.25
N CYS A 47 14.73 11.78 -4.91
CA CYS A 47 15.87 11.03 -4.40
C CYS A 47 17.15 11.31 -5.20
N SER A 48 17.05 11.45 -6.52
CA SER A 48 18.20 11.54 -7.42
C SER A 48 19.05 12.79 -7.18
N VAL A 49 18.47 13.84 -6.61
CA VAL A 49 19.19 15.08 -6.27
C VAL A 49 20.37 14.84 -5.31
N CYS A 50 20.25 13.82 -4.46
CA CYS A 50 21.31 13.41 -3.53
C CYS A 50 21.96 12.10 -3.96
N HIS A 51 21.14 11.12 -4.35
CA HIS A 51 21.59 9.74 -4.64
C HIS A 51 21.99 9.48 -6.09
N GLY A 52 21.86 10.48 -6.99
CA GLY A 52 22.09 10.31 -8.42
C GLY A 52 20.99 9.55 -9.13
N PRO A 53 20.90 9.66 -10.46
CA PRO A 53 19.81 9.03 -11.24
C PRO A 53 19.89 7.49 -11.28
N ASP A 54 21.06 6.94 -11.02
CA ASP A 54 21.37 5.50 -11.04
C ASP A 54 21.80 4.93 -9.67
N GLY A 55 21.64 5.72 -8.59
CA GLY A 55 22.06 5.33 -7.24
C GLY A 55 23.50 5.67 -6.90
N ALA A 56 24.30 6.16 -7.86
CA ALA A 56 25.63 6.71 -7.58
C ALA A 56 25.48 8.10 -6.97
N PRO A 57 25.95 8.32 -5.71
CA PRO A 57 25.67 9.56 -5.01
C PRO A 57 26.31 10.77 -5.67
N VAL A 58 25.56 11.85 -5.75
CA VAL A 58 26.07 13.18 -6.16
C VAL A 58 26.35 14.06 -4.95
N LEU A 59 25.70 13.79 -3.82
CA LEU A 59 25.96 14.45 -2.55
C LEU A 59 26.88 13.58 -1.69
N LEU A 60 27.99 14.17 -1.18
CA LEU A 60 29.01 13.43 -0.43
C LEU A 60 28.48 12.73 0.84
N THR A 61 27.40 13.22 1.42
CA THR A 61 26.77 12.62 2.61
C THR A 61 25.77 11.52 2.28
N ALA A 62 25.39 11.38 1.01
CA ALA A 62 24.48 10.34 0.58
C ALA A 62 25.24 9.01 0.34
N PRO A 63 24.73 7.88 0.85
CA PRO A 63 25.34 6.59 0.57
C PRO A 63 25.14 6.17 -0.89
N ASP A 64 26.04 5.35 -1.38
CA ASP A 64 25.91 4.70 -2.69
C ASP A 64 24.86 3.58 -2.59
N LEU A 65 23.75 3.76 -3.30
CA LEU A 65 22.65 2.80 -3.25
C LEU A 65 22.97 1.50 -4.00
N ARG A 66 23.94 1.52 -4.92
CA ARG A 66 24.37 0.35 -5.69
C ARG A 66 25.10 -0.69 -4.83
N THR A 67 25.71 -0.23 -3.73
CA THR A 67 26.46 -1.08 -2.79
C THR A 67 25.74 -1.33 -1.48
N SER A 68 24.52 -0.82 -1.35
CA SER A 68 23.72 -0.96 -0.12
C SER A 68 23.39 -2.42 0.17
N THR A 69 23.62 -2.85 1.42
CA THR A 69 23.28 -4.20 1.92
C THR A 69 21.98 -4.24 2.72
N LEU A 70 21.27 -3.09 2.82
CA LEU A 70 20.03 -2.97 3.58
C LEU A 70 18.94 -3.89 3.01
N GLY A 71 18.17 -4.53 3.89
CA GLY A 71 16.96 -5.26 3.53
C GLY A 71 15.83 -4.32 3.11
N LEU A 72 14.77 -4.90 2.54
CA LEU A 72 13.62 -4.13 2.05
C LEU A 72 12.99 -3.29 3.17
N GLU A 73 12.70 -3.89 4.31
CA GLU A 73 12.01 -3.20 5.42
C GLU A 73 12.88 -2.10 6.05
N GLU A 74 14.19 -2.28 6.09
CA GLU A 74 15.12 -1.24 6.54
C GLU A 74 15.12 -0.06 5.58
N ARG A 75 15.11 -0.29 4.26
CA ARG A 75 14.98 0.76 3.24
C ARG A 75 13.64 1.48 3.37
N VAL A 76 12.54 0.74 3.53
CA VAL A 76 11.21 1.32 3.75
C VAL A 76 11.24 2.25 4.97
N ALA A 77 11.83 1.82 6.08
CA ALA A 77 11.92 2.63 7.30
C ALA A 77 12.76 3.89 7.09
N ILE A 78 13.91 3.80 6.42
CA ILE A 78 14.77 4.94 6.15
C ILE A 78 14.09 5.94 5.20
N ILE A 79 13.41 5.48 4.17
CA ILE A 79 12.66 6.37 3.26
C ILE A 79 11.51 7.06 4.02
N ALA A 80 10.78 6.31 4.85
CA ALA A 80 9.65 6.86 5.59
C ALA A 80 10.07 7.91 6.61
N TYR A 81 11.07 7.59 7.43
CA TYR A 81 11.42 8.37 8.63
C TYR A 81 12.67 9.22 8.49
N GLY A 82 13.43 9.03 7.42
CA GLY A 82 14.72 9.68 7.22
C GLY A 82 15.84 9.08 8.05
N LYS A 83 17.07 9.49 7.76
CA LYS A 83 18.26 9.11 8.52
C LYS A 83 19.36 10.13 8.31
N GLY A 84 19.91 10.68 9.40
CA GLY A 84 20.94 11.72 9.31
C GLY A 84 20.45 12.94 8.53
N THR A 85 21.11 13.27 7.43
CA THR A 85 20.72 14.40 6.55
C THR A 85 19.60 14.04 5.57
N MET A 86 19.24 12.77 5.44
CA MET A 86 18.13 12.33 4.58
C MET A 86 16.79 12.69 5.23
N PRO A 87 15.94 13.48 4.57
CA PRO A 87 14.64 13.86 5.12
C PRO A 87 13.64 12.71 5.10
N PRO A 88 12.62 12.72 6.00
CA PRO A 88 11.52 11.76 5.98
C PRO A 88 10.56 12.03 4.81
N HIS A 89 10.03 10.99 4.19
CA HIS A 89 9.13 11.09 3.03
C HIS A 89 7.68 10.66 3.31
N GLN A 90 7.38 10.15 4.51
CA GLN A 90 6.05 9.63 4.86
C GLN A 90 4.91 10.67 4.78
N ALA A 91 5.23 11.97 4.85
CA ALA A 91 4.24 13.04 4.68
C ALA A 91 3.91 13.33 3.21
N MET A 92 4.75 12.90 2.28
CA MET A 92 4.64 13.18 0.83
C MET A 92 4.30 11.96 -0.01
N LEU A 93 4.55 10.77 0.51
CA LEU A 93 4.37 9.50 -0.17
C LEU A 93 3.55 8.55 0.69
N SER A 94 2.65 7.81 0.06
CA SER A 94 1.90 6.74 0.71
C SER A 94 2.83 5.57 1.11
N LYS A 95 2.36 4.69 1.99
CA LYS A 95 3.09 3.48 2.38
C LYS A 95 3.41 2.59 1.18
N ALA A 96 2.48 2.47 0.22
CA ALA A 96 2.68 1.71 -1.00
C ALA A 96 3.77 2.33 -1.87
N GLU A 97 3.73 3.65 -2.09
CA GLU A 97 4.76 4.35 -2.86
C GLU A 97 6.15 4.25 -2.23
N ILE A 98 6.25 4.31 -0.90
CA ILE A 98 7.52 4.11 -0.18
C ILE A 98 8.05 2.69 -0.38
N ARG A 99 7.17 1.68 -0.31
CA ARG A 99 7.54 0.29 -0.56
C ARG A 99 7.99 0.08 -2.01
N ASP A 100 7.27 0.64 -2.95
CA ASP A 100 7.61 0.57 -4.38
C ASP A 100 8.96 1.25 -4.67
N LEU A 101 9.25 2.39 -4.03
CA LEU A 101 10.56 3.03 -4.08
C LEU A 101 11.67 2.14 -3.53
N ALA A 102 11.44 1.50 -2.39
CA ALA A 102 12.42 0.61 -1.79
C ALA A 102 12.71 -0.62 -2.69
N LEU A 103 11.70 -1.11 -3.41
CA LEU A 103 11.86 -2.15 -4.42
C LEU A 103 12.58 -1.66 -5.67
N TYR A 104 12.23 -0.46 -6.15
CA TYR A 104 12.87 0.15 -7.31
C TYR A 104 14.39 0.34 -7.10
N ILE A 105 14.79 0.79 -5.93
CA ILE A 105 16.20 0.99 -5.55
C ILE A 105 16.99 -0.34 -5.56
N GLU A 106 16.33 -1.46 -5.32
CA GLU A 106 16.95 -2.80 -5.40
C GLU A 106 17.61 -3.04 -6.75
N ALA A 107 17.00 -2.53 -7.83
CA ALA A 107 17.50 -2.72 -9.18
C ALA A 107 18.81 -1.96 -9.48
N PHE A 108 19.27 -1.06 -8.61
CA PHE A 108 20.57 -0.41 -8.75
C PHE A 108 21.74 -1.29 -8.34
N ARG A 109 21.47 -2.37 -7.60
CA ARG A 109 22.51 -3.33 -7.24
C ARG A 109 22.84 -4.24 -8.42
N PRO A 110 24.11 -4.57 -8.63
CA PRO A 110 24.51 -5.51 -9.67
C PRO A 110 24.04 -6.94 -9.41
#